data_440b50e4b0a8ccb6502f4ceecfa514b7
#
_entry.id   440b50e4b0a8ccb6502f4ceecfa514b7
#
_cell.length_a   1.000
_cell.length_b   1.000
_cell.length_c   1.000
_cell.angle_alpha   90.00
_cell.angle_beta   90.00
_cell.angle_gamma   90.00
#
_symmetry.space_group_name_H-M   'P 1'
#
loop_
_entity.id
_entity.type
_entity.pdbx_description
1 polymer ?
#
loop_
_entity_poly.entity_id
_entity_poly.type
_entity_poly.pdbx_seq_one_letter_code
_entity_poly.pdbx_strand_id
1 'polypeptide(L)'
;MKEVVETNFSIGQVVKHKFLDFRGVIFDVDPEFNNTEEWYQSIPSQIRPSKDQPFYHVFAENDDVFYTAYVSQQNLLIDESNEPVAHPDVTANLSLIHISEPTRQWQI
;
A
#
# COMPACT_ATOMS: atom_id res chain seq x y z
N MET A 1 4.13 -10.82 26.56
CA MET A 1 5.17 -10.93 25.55
C MET A 1 4.67 -10.45 24.21
N LYS A 2 5.49 -9.71 23.53
CA LYS A 2 5.08 -9.15 22.26
C LYS A 2 5.21 -10.18 21.15
N GLU A 3 4.17 -10.32 20.35
CA GLU A 3 4.23 -11.22 19.22
C GLU A 3 5.07 -10.63 18.09
N VAL A 4 5.79 -11.50 17.41
CA VAL A 4 6.51 -11.10 16.22
C VAL A 4 5.54 -11.20 15.04
N VAL A 5 5.34 -10.10 14.35
CA VAL A 5 4.48 -10.05 13.17
C VAL A 5 5.34 -10.21 11.94
N GLU A 6 5.01 -11.20 11.12
CA GLU A 6 5.75 -11.43 9.88
C GLU A 6 5.14 -10.61 8.76
N THR A 7 6.00 -9.90 8.04
CA THR A 7 5.59 -9.16 6.86
C THR A 7 6.06 -9.89 5.62
N ASN A 8 5.17 -10.08 4.65
CA ASN A 8 5.50 -10.78 3.42
C ASN A 8 6.19 -9.90 2.40
N PHE A 9 6.11 -8.58 2.58
CA PHE A 9 6.65 -7.63 1.62
C PHE A 9 7.53 -6.64 2.33
N SER A 10 8.48 -6.07 1.59
CA SER A 10 9.46 -5.15 2.14
C SER A 10 9.28 -3.74 1.57
N ILE A 11 9.75 -2.74 2.30
CA ILE A 11 9.80 -1.37 1.80
C ILE A 11 10.67 -1.38 0.53
N GLY A 12 10.18 -0.71 -0.51
CA GLY A 12 10.83 -0.66 -1.79
C GLY A 12 10.39 -1.73 -2.77
N GLN A 13 9.60 -2.69 -2.31
CA GLN A 13 9.14 -3.78 -3.16
C GLN A 13 7.96 -3.34 -4.01
N VAL A 14 7.92 -3.79 -5.26
CA VAL A 14 6.81 -3.50 -6.15
C VAL A 14 5.74 -4.58 -5.98
N VAL A 15 4.52 -4.13 -5.75
CA VAL A 15 3.38 -5.00 -5.51
C VAL A 15 2.21 -4.60 -6.38
N LYS A 16 1.23 -5.47 -6.49
CA LYS A 16 -0.03 -5.18 -7.17
C LYS A 16 -1.18 -5.64 -6.29
N HIS A 17 -2.34 -5.02 -6.47
CA HIS A 17 -3.53 -5.41 -5.74
C HIS A 17 -4.15 -6.64 -6.39
N LYS A 18 -4.70 -7.54 -5.57
CA LYS A 18 -5.31 -8.77 -6.07
C LYS A 18 -6.60 -8.52 -6.85
N PHE A 19 -7.36 -7.52 -6.45
CA PHE A 19 -8.71 -7.32 -6.99
C PHE A 19 -8.87 -6.00 -7.74
N LEU A 20 -8.07 -5.01 -7.43
CA LEU A 20 -8.15 -3.69 -8.05
C LEU A 20 -6.98 -3.50 -9.00
N ASP A 21 -7.20 -2.70 -10.02
CA ASP A 21 -6.21 -2.54 -11.08
C ASP A 21 -5.22 -1.44 -10.74
N PHE A 22 -4.26 -1.75 -9.86
CA PHE A 22 -3.16 -0.84 -9.59
C PHE A 22 -1.95 -1.61 -9.11
N ARG A 23 -0.81 -0.98 -9.22
CA ARG A 23 0.46 -1.47 -8.73
C ARG A 23 1.23 -0.32 -8.09
N GLY A 24 2.24 -0.62 -7.34
CA GLY A 24 3.00 0.44 -6.70
C GLY A 24 4.16 -0.07 -5.86
N VAL A 25 4.83 0.87 -5.21
CA VAL A 25 6.01 0.59 -4.38
C VAL A 25 5.65 0.82 -2.91
N ILE A 26 5.98 -0.14 -2.07
CA ILE A 26 5.77 -0.02 -0.63
C ILE A 26 6.75 1.00 -0.07
N PHE A 27 6.25 1.97 0.70
CA PHE A 27 7.12 2.94 1.37
C PHE A 27 6.99 2.91 2.88
N ASP A 28 6.01 2.21 3.43
CA ASP A 28 5.88 2.05 4.88
C ASP A 28 5.00 0.84 5.17
N VAL A 29 5.10 0.33 6.39
CA VAL A 29 4.32 -0.82 6.81
C VAL A 29 3.88 -0.64 8.26
N ASP A 30 2.60 -0.95 8.51
CA ASP A 30 2.05 -1.01 9.86
C ASP A 30 1.86 -2.48 10.24
N PRO A 31 2.30 -2.91 11.41
CA PRO A 31 2.16 -4.32 11.79
C PRO A 31 0.72 -4.80 11.84
N GLU A 32 -0.20 -3.88 12.10
CA GLU A 32 -1.63 -4.17 12.09
C GLU A 32 -2.36 -2.92 11.66
N PHE A 33 -3.67 -3.04 11.44
CA PHE A 33 -4.47 -1.91 10.99
C PHE A 33 -4.28 -0.70 11.92
N ASN A 34 -3.97 0.44 11.32
CA ASN A 34 -3.73 1.67 12.05
C ASN A 34 -4.36 2.86 11.32
N ASN A 35 -5.66 2.84 11.24
CA ASN A 35 -6.43 3.91 10.63
C ASN A 35 -7.77 3.98 11.36
N THR A 36 -8.68 4.83 10.91
CA THR A 36 -9.93 5.03 11.61
C THR A 36 -10.94 3.94 11.30
N GLU A 37 -11.88 3.75 12.20
CA GLU A 37 -12.95 2.79 11.97
C GLU A 37 -13.81 3.21 10.78
N GLU A 38 -14.04 4.52 10.60
CA GLU A 38 -14.78 5.01 9.45
C GLU A 38 -14.10 4.64 8.14
N TRP A 39 -12.77 4.78 8.09
CA TRP A 39 -12.02 4.38 6.92
C TRP A 39 -12.19 2.88 6.66
N TYR A 40 -12.11 2.08 7.71
CA TYR A 40 -12.23 0.63 7.60
C TYR A 40 -13.61 0.22 7.09
N GLN A 41 -14.65 0.82 7.65
CA GLN A 41 -16.02 0.51 7.26
C GLN A 41 -16.35 0.97 5.84
N SER A 42 -15.58 1.91 5.30
CA SER A 42 -15.79 2.37 3.93
C SER A 42 -15.26 1.39 2.88
N ILE A 43 -14.44 0.42 3.29
CA ILE A 43 -13.98 -0.60 2.37
C ILE A 43 -15.17 -1.51 2.00
N PRO A 44 -15.36 -1.78 0.71
CA PRO A 44 -16.44 -2.69 0.31
C PRO A 44 -16.33 -4.03 1.03
N SER A 45 -17.46 -4.53 1.53
CA SER A 45 -17.44 -5.73 2.36
C SER A 45 -16.86 -6.95 1.67
N GLN A 46 -16.94 -7.01 0.34
CA GLN A 46 -16.41 -8.12 -0.43
C GLN A 46 -14.90 -8.22 -0.37
N ILE A 47 -14.23 -7.09 -0.13
CA ILE A 47 -12.76 -7.08 -0.10
C ILE A 47 -12.23 -6.53 1.23
N ARG A 48 -13.09 -6.33 2.20
CA ARG A 48 -12.68 -5.80 3.50
C ARG A 48 -11.85 -6.86 4.25
N PRO A 49 -10.60 -6.52 4.56
CA PRO A 49 -9.71 -7.50 5.17
C PRO A 49 -9.83 -7.53 6.69
N SER A 50 -9.24 -8.53 7.30
CA SER A 50 -9.05 -8.56 8.74
C SER A 50 -8.09 -7.44 9.15
N LYS A 51 -8.34 -6.81 10.30
CA LYS A 51 -7.45 -5.81 10.87
C LYS A 51 -6.18 -6.41 11.45
N ASP A 52 -6.19 -7.70 11.68
CA ASP A 52 -5.15 -8.40 12.42
C ASP A 52 -4.09 -8.95 11.47
N GLN A 53 -3.49 -8.06 10.70
CA GLN A 53 -2.45 -8.39 9.74
C GLN A 53 -1.71 -7.11 9.36
N PRO A 54 -0.52 -7.22 8.75
CA PRO A 54 0.18 -6.03 8.27
C PRO A 54 -0.60 -5.28 7.22
N PHE A 55 -0.53 -3.96 7.27
CA PHE A 55 -1.05 -3.06 6.25
C PHE A 55 0.10 -2.24 5.70
N TYR A 56 0.06 -1.99 4.40
CA TYR A 56 1.17 -1.38 3.68
C TYR A 56 0.75 -0.05 3.08
N HIS A 57 1.65 0.92 3.18
CA HIS A 57 1.50 2.20 2.51
C HIS A 57 2.22 2.10 1.18
N VAL A 58 1.52 2.35 0.10
CA VAL A 58 1.99 2.11 -1.26
C VAL A 58 1.89 3.37 -2.09
N PHE A 59 2.98 3.73 -2.77
CA PHE A 59 2.92 4.73 -3.85
C PHE A 59 2.35 4.02 -5.06
N ALA A 60 1.10 4.29 -5.37
CA ALA A 60 0.32 3.52 -6.33
C ALA A 60 0.13 4.25 -7.65
N GLU A 61 0.02 3.48 -8.73
CA GLU A 61 -0.27 4.01 -10.05
C GLU A 61 -1.33 3.17 -10.74
N ASN A 62 -2.14 3.82 -11.54
CA ASN A 62 -3.14 3.20 -12.39
C ASN A 62 -3.38 4.12 -13.58
N ASP A 63 -2.91 3.73 -14.78
CA ASP A 63 -3.15 4.48 -16.02
C ASP A 63 -2.87 5.98 -15.86
N ASP A 64 -1.66 6.35 -15.50
CA ASP A 64 -1.23 7.74 -15.34
C ASP A 64 -1.86 8.47 -14.17
N VAL A 65 -2.61 7.79 -13.33
CA VAL A 65 -3.11 8.35 -12.07
C VAL A 65 -2.22 7.88 -10.95
N PHE A 66 -1.73 8.82 -10.14
CA PHE A 66 -0.80 8.54 -9.05
C PHE A 66 -1.42 8.92 -7.72
N TYR A 67 -1.30 8.03 -6.75
CA TYR A 67 -1.90 8.26 -5.43
C TYR A 67 -1.19 7.39 -4.39
N THR A 68 -1.55 7.56 -3.13
CA THR A 68 -1.11 6.64 -2.09
C THR A 68 -2.26 5.72 -1.72
N ALA A 69 -1.93 4.48 -1.43
CA ALA A 69 -2.91 3.47 -1.05
C ALA A 69 -2.50 2.83 0.27
N TYR A 70 -3.49 2.43 1.04
CA TYR A 70 -3.28 1.73 2.30
C TYR A 70 -3.94 0.35 2.15
N VAL A 71 -3.12 -0.70 2.10
CA VAL A 71 -3.59 -2.01 1.64
C VAL A 71 -3.16 -3.10 2.60
N SER A 72 -4.08 -4.00 2.91
CA SER A 72 -3.80 -5.15 3.74
C SER A 72 -2.90 -6.15 3.03
N GLN A 73 -2.11 -6.87 3.81
CA GLN A 73 -1.20 -7.89 3.27
C GLN A 73 -1.94 -8.93 2.43
N GLN A 74 -3.12 -9.34 2.86
CA GLN A 74 -3.86 -10.39 2.15
C GLN A 74 -4.31 -9.96 0.76
N ASN A 75 -4.37 -8.67 0.49
CA ASN A 75 -4.84 -8.14 -0.79
C ASN A 75 -3.71 -7.75 -1.73
N LEU A 76 -2.47 -8.05 -1.38
CA LEU A 76 -1.31 -7.71 -2.20
C LEU A 76 -0.63 -8.95 -2.77
N LEU A 77 -0.06 -8.76 -3.96
CA LEU A 77 0.78 -9.77 -4.63
C LEU A 77 2.07 -9.09 -5.06
N ILE A 78 3.14 -9.88 -5.17
CA ILE A 78 4.38 -9.37 -5.75
C ILE A 78 4.14 -9.13 -7.25
N ASP A 79 4.61 -7.98 -7.73
CA ASP A 79 4.56 -7.67 -9.15
C ASP A 79 5.84 -8.22 -9.81
N GLU A 80 5.66 -9.22 -10.64
CA GLU A 80 6.79 -9.90 -11.29
C GLU A 80 7.08 -9.37 -12.68
N SER A 81 6.43 -8.29 -13.10
CA SER A 81 6.61 -7.75 -14.45
C SER A 81 7.98 -7.14 -14.67
N ASN A 82 8.66 -6.76 -13.60
CA ASN A 82 9.94 -6.03 -13.63
C ASN A 82 9.83 -4.65 -14.28
N GLU A 83 8.64 -4.13 -14.41
CA GLU A 83 8.45 -2.78 -14.95
C GLU A 83 8.58 -1.76 -13.84
N PRO A 84 9.26 -0.64 -14.09
CA PRO A 84 9.37 0.40 -13.08
C PRO A 84 8.02 1.04 -12.80
N VAL A 85 7.88 1.54 -11.56
CA VAL A 85 6.70 2.31 -11.18
C VAL A 85 6.97 3.77 -11.53
N ALA A 86 6.06 4.39 -12.25
CA ALA A 86 6.24 5.75 -12.74
C ALA A 86 5.83 6.82 -11.73
N HIS A 87 5.43 6.43 -10.53
CA HIS A 87 4.96 7.38 -9.52
C HIS A 87 6.04 8.43 -9.24
N PRO A 88 5.70 9.73 -9.30
CA PRO A 88 6.71 10.78 -9.12
C PRO A 88 7.44 10.71 -7.79
N ASP A 89 6.73 10.33 -6.73
CA ASP A 89 7.34 10.28 -5.39
C ASP A 89 8.35 9.15 -5.27
N VAL A 90 8.20 8.09 -6.05
CA VAL A 90 9.18 7.01 -6.07
C VAL A 90 10.47 7.51 -6.72
N THR A 91 10.34 8.17 -7.86
CA THR A 91 11.48 8.64 -8.63
C THR A 91 12.23 9.74 -7.90
N ALA A 92 11.51 10.67 -7.31
CA ALA A 92 12.12 11.86 -6.71
C ALA A 92 12.71 11.60 -5.34
N ASN A 93 12.18 10.64 -4.59
CA ASN A 93 12.46 10.56 -3.16
C ASN A 93 12.79 9.19 -2.63
N LEU A 94 13.44 8.36 -3.42
CA LEU A 94 13.80 7.03 -2.92
C LEU A 94 14.72 7.11 -1.71
N SER A 95 15.53 8.14 -1.63
CA SER A 95 16.44 8.32 -0.50
C SER A 95 15.88 9.24 0.57
N LEU A 96 14.91 10.07 0.21
CA LEU A 96 14.30 11.02 1.11
C LEU A 96 12.81 10.93 0.93
N ILE A 97 12.19 10.04 1.63
CA ILE A 97 10.75 9.93 1.53
C ILE A 97 10.15 11.21 2.06
N HIS A 98 9.75 12.05 1.15
CA HIS A 98 9.25 13.36 1.47
C HIS A 98 8.04 13.65 0.63
N ILE A 99 6.90 13.53 1.22
CA ILE A 99 5.64 13.84 0.57
C ILE A 99 5.33 15.27 0.91
N SER A 100 5.57 16.16 -0.04
CA SER A 100 5.47 17.59 0.20
C SER A 100 4.03 18.07 0.24
N GLU A 101 3.10 17.29 -0.26
CA GLU A 101 1.70 17.68 -0.29
C GLU A 101 0.82 16.59 0.24
N PRO A 102 -0.33 16.96 0.83
CA PRO A 102 -1.30 15.95 1.23
C PRO A 102 -1.73 15.17 0.01
N THR A 103 -1.46 13.90 0.02
CA THR A 103 -1.89 13.03 -1.05
C THR A 103 -3.17 12.37 -0.66
N ARG A 104 -4.05 12.20 -1.62
CA ARG A 104 -5.27 11.47 -1.38
C ARG A 104 -4.93 10.02 -1.08
N GLN A 105 -5.43 9.51 0.01
CA GLN A 105 -5.26 8.12 0.36
C GLN A 105 -6.53 7.36 0.00
N TRP A 106 -6.40 6.36 -0.83
CA TRP A 106 -7.53 5.58 -1.28
C TRP A 106 -7.84 4.44 -0.33
N GLN A 107 -9.12 4.13 -0.21
CA GLN A 107 -9.61 3.10 0.70
C GLN A 107 -9.73 1.77 -0.04
N ILE A 108 -8.67 1.03 0.01
CA ILE A 108 -8.64 -0.20 -0.75
C ILE A 108 -7.96 -1.37 0.04
#